data_db5c170ae06b10e970f74557210cfaaf
#
_entry.id   db5c170ae06b10e970f74557210cfaaf
#
_cell.length_a   1.000
_cell.length_b   1.000
_cell.length_c   1.000
_cell.angle_alpha   90.00
_cell.angle_beta   90.00
_cell.angle_gamma   90.00
#
_symmetry.space_group_name_H-M   'P 1'
#
loop_
_entity.id
_entity.type
_entity.pdbx_description
1 polymer ?
#
loop_
_entity_poly.entity_id
_entity_poly.type
_entity_poly.pdbx_seq_one_letter_code
_entity_poly.pdbx_strand_id
1 'polypeptide(L)'
;RNLFFSTKVDEAIAEAEMIFISVNTPTKTYGAGKGMAADLKYVELCARQIAKVATSDKIVVEKSTLPVKTAEAIQNILDNTGNGVNFQILSNPEFLAEGTAMRDLAVPDRVLIGGEMKTEAGQHAIQALVEIYAAWVPQDHILTTNVWSSELSKLTANAFLAQRVSSINSLSELCEATGANINEVAKAIGMDSRIGPKFLQASVGFGGSCFQKDILNLVYIAQSLGLQEVADYWHQVILMNNHQRNRFAKNIIKTLYNTVS
;
A
#
# COMPACT_ATOMS: atom_id res chain seq x y z
N ARG A 1 24.16 -21.59 -3.96
CA ARG A 1 22.74 -21.19 -4.09
C ARG A 1 22.21 -20.96 -2.68
N ASN A 2 21.71 -19.74 -2.42
CA ASN A 2 21.29 -19.31 -1.07
C ASN A 2 19.76 -19.17 -0.95
N LEU A 3 18.99 -19.59 -1.98
CA LEU A 3 17.52 -19.56 -1.98
C LEU A 3 16.98 -20.99 -1.89
N PHE A 4 16.12 -21.21 -0.89
CA PHE A 4 15.45 -22.48 -0.63
C PHE A 4 13.94 -22.24 -0.47
N PHE A 5 13.13 -23.15 -0.99
CA PHE A 5 11.69 -23.17 -0.77
C PHE A 5 11.34 -24.34 0.15
N SER A 6 10.57 -24.08 1.19
CA SER A 6 10.18 -25.08 2.19
C SER A 6 8.76 -24.85 2.69
N THR A 7 8.08 -25.94 3.02
CA THR A 7 6.82 -25.93 3.78
C THR A 7 7.03 -26.16 5.27
N LYS A 8 8.28 -26.34 5.71
CA LYS A 8 8.68 -26.53 7.10
C LYS A 8 8.81 -25.16 7.78
N VAL A 9 7.68 -24.49 7.96
CA VAL A 9 7.64 -23.10 8.42
C VAL A 9 8.21 -22.94 9.82
N ASP A 10 7.91 -23.87 10.74
CA ASP A 10 8.37 -23.79 12.13
C ASP A 10 9.90 -23.91 12.23
N GLU A 11 10.51 -24.82 11.45
CA GLU A 11 11.97 -24.96 11.40
C GLU A 11 12.62 -23.66 10.88
N ALA A 12 12.06 -23.10 9.78
CA ALA A 12 12.56 -21.85 9.21
C ALA A 12 12.43 -20.65 10.16
N ILE A 13 11.32 -20.53 10.91
CA ILE A 13 11.12 -19.49 11.92
C ILE A 13 12.15 -19.64 13.06
N ALA A 14 12.39 -20.86 13.54
CA ALA A 14 13.33 -21.10 14.62
C ALA A 14 14.76 -20.66 14.23
N GLU A 15 15.19 -20.95 13.01
CA GLU A 15 16.53 -20.65 12.50
C GLU A 15 16.73 -19.18 12.07
N ALA A 16 15.69 -18.52 11.58
CA ALA A 16 15.80 -17.18 11.01
C ALA A 16 16.05 -16.11 12.08
N GLU A 17 16.93 -15.15 11.80
CA GLU A 17 17.13 -13.94 12.58
C GLU A 17 16.15 -12.83 12.14
N MET A 18 15.83 -12.79 10.84
CA MET A 18 14.89 -11.83 10.25
C MET A 18 13.79 -12.56 9.47
N ILE A 19 12.55 -12.22 9.72
CA ILE A 19 11.37 -12.88 9.14
C ILE A 19 10.50 -11.84 8.42
N PHE A 20 10.24 -12.06 7.13
CA PHE A 20 9.34 -11.20 6.34
C PHE A 20 7.93 -11.78 6.30
N ILE A 21 6.94 -10.99 6.74
CA ILE A 21 5.52 -11.31 6.60
C ILE A 21 5.03 -10.73 5.28
N SER A 22 4.81 -11.60 4.28
CA SER A 22 4.36 -11.25 2.93
C SER A 22 3.08 -12.00 2.58
N VAL A 23 2.04 -11.83 3.39
CA VAL A 23 0.76 -12.51 3.24
C VAL A 23 -0.30 -11.60 2.63
N ASN A 24 -1.36 -12.21 2.10
CA ASN A 24 -2.48 -11.46 1.55
C ASN A 24 -3.25 -10.71 2.65
N THR A 25 -3.70 -9.49 2.32
CA THR A 25 -4.53 -8.62 3.18
C THR A 25 -5.82 -8.27 2.44
N PRO A 26 -6.77 -9.20 2.32
CA PRO A 26 -8.02 -8.96 1.61
C PRO A 26 -8.89 -7.93 2.34
N THR A 27 -9.85 -7.35 1.63
CA THR A 27 -10.88 -6.52 2.28
C THR A 27 -11.81 -7.39 3.11
N LYS A 28 -12.17 -6.92 4.31
CA LYS A 28 -13.13 -7.60 5.20
C LYS A 28 -14.48 -7.84 4.50
N THR A 29 -15.01 -9.05 4.65
CA THR A 29 -16.31 -9.45 4.09
C THR A 29 -17.44 -9.44 5.13
N TYR A 30 -17.11 -9.27 6.42
CA TYR A 30 -18.07 -9.26 7.53
C TYR A 30 -17.60 -8.36 8.68
N GLY A 31 -18.52 -8.04 9.60
CA GLY A 31 -18.25 -7.27 10.82
C GLY A 31 -17.94 -5.79 10.56
N ALA A 32 -17.41 -5.12 11.58
CA ALA A 32 -17.02 -3.72 11.49
C ALA A 32 -15.93 -3.52 10.41
N GLY A 33 -16.14 -2.52 9.54
CA GLY A 33 -15.26 -2.25 8.40
C GLY A 33 -15.50 -3.15 7.18
N LYS A 34 -16.62 -3.92 7.14
CA LYS A 34 -17.00 -4.71 5.96
C LYS A 34 -16.95 -3.88 4.69
N GLY A 35 -16.28 -4.38 3.66
CA GLY A 35 -16.16 -3.73 2.35
C GLY A 35 -15.11 -2.60 2.30
N MET A 36 -14.47 -2.25 3.41
CA MET A 36 -13.51 -1.13 3.49
C MET A 36 -12.22 -1.50 4.20
N ALA A 37 -12.29 -2.05 5.41
CA ALA A 37 -11.14 -2.40 6.23
C ALA A 37 -10.36 -3.60 5.67
N ALA A 38 -9.05 -3.64 5.89
CA ALA A 38 -8.23 -4.81 5.63
C ALA A 38 -8.53 -5.93 6.65
N ASP A 39 -8.57 -7.16 6.17
CA ASP A 39 -8.62 -8.35 7.03
C ASP A 39 -7.19 -8.77 7.40
N LEU A 40 -6.84 -8.62 8.67
CA LEU A 40 -5.52 -8.90 9.20
C LEU A 40 -5.35 -10.34 9.69
N LYS A 41 -6.34 -11.21 9.52
CA LYS A 41 -6.32 -12.58 10.02
C LYS A 41 -5.05 -13.33 9.67
N TYR A 42 -4.58 -13.23 8.43
CA TYR A 42 -3.37 -13.95 8.00
C TYR A 42 -2.10 -13.39 8.64
N VAL A 43 -2.03 -12.06 8.81
CA VAL A 43 -0.93 -11.39 9.50
C VAL A 43 -0.88 -11.80 10.98
N GLU A 44 -2.03 -11.79 11.65
CA GLU A 44 -2.15 -12.22 13.05
C GLU A 44 -1.78 -13.69 13.23
N LEU A 45 -2.17 -14.58 12.29
CA LEU A 45 -1.79 -15.99 12.34
C LEU A 45 -0.28 -16.17 12.20
N CYS A 46 0.38 -15.41 11.30
CA CYS A 46 1.84 -15.42 11.18
C CYS A 46 2.50 -14.95 12.49
N ALA A 47 2.04 -13.84 13.07
CA ALA A 47 2.57 -13.33 14.33
C ALA A 47 2.45 -14.35 15.46
N ARG A 48 1.28 -15.01 15.61
CA ARG A 48 1.08 -16.08 16.61
C ARG A 48 1.97 -17.29 16.37
N GLN A 49 2.21 -17.69 15.12
CA GLN A 49 3.10 -18.79 14.80
C GLN A 49 4.55 -18.44 15.12
N ILE A 50 5.00 -17.23 14.75
CA ILE A 50 6.34 -16.73 15.10
C ILE A 50 6.51 -16.74 16.61
N ALA A 51 5.57 -16.16 17.34
CA ALA A 51 5.59 -16.09 18.80
C ALA A 51 5.68 -17.47 19.47
N LYS A 52 4.97 -18.47 18.92
CA LYS A 52 4.96 -19.84 19.45
C LYS A 52 6.28 -20.58 19.23
N VAL A 53 6.97 -20.31 18.12
CA VAL A 53 8.11 -21.12 17.63
C VAL A 53 9.45 -20.46 17.93
N ALA A 54 9.50 -19.13 18.01
CA ALA A 54 10.76 -18.41 18.22
C ALA A 54 11.44 -18.79 19.56
N THR A 55 12.73 -19.11 19.48
CA THR A 55 13.58 -19.48 20.61
C THR A 55 14.69 -18.47 20.86
N SER A 56 14.83 -17.45 20.01
CA SER A 56 15.79 -16.36 20.10
C SER A 56 15.18 -15.09 19.58
N ASP A 57 15.78 -13.94 19.91
CA ASP A 57 15.35 -12.62 19.44
C ASP A 57 15.21 -12.59 17.91
N LYS A 58 14.19 -11.90 17.41
CA LYS A 58 13.84 -11.86 15.99
C LYS A 58 13.54 -10.43 15.54
N ILE A 59 13.91 -10.13 14.29
CA ILE A 59 13.41 -8.97 13.56
C ILE A 59 12.27 -9.46 12.67
N VAL A 60 11.07 -8.92 12.88
CA VAL A 60 9.87 -9.25 12.08
C VAL A 60 9.55 -8.08 11.17
N VAL A 61 9.55 -8.32 9.87
CA VAL A 61 9.38 -7.29 8.85
C VAL A 61 8.01 -7.44 8.19
N GLU A 62 7.17 -6.44 8.32
CA GLU A 62 5.90 -6.33 7.58
C GLU A 62 6.18 -5.91 6.14
N LYS A 63 6.03 -6.82 5.20
CA LYS A 63 6.16 -6.54 3.77
C LYS A 63 4.81 -6.28 3.09
N SER A 64 3.73 -6.88 3.59
CA SER A 64 2.36 -6.67 3.11
C SER A 64 1.94 -5.21 3.27
N THR A 65 1.01 -4.74 2.40
CA THR A 65 0.35 -3.43 2.59
C THR A 65 -0.63 -3.53 3.75
N LEU A 66 -0.33 -2.81 4.83
CA LEU A 66 -1.04 -2.90 6.10
C LEU A 66 -1.59 -1.53 6.54
N PRO A 67 -2.72 -1.51 7.27
CA PRO A 67 -3.21 -0.30 7.93
C PRO A 67 -2.22 0.24 8.96
N VAL A 68 -2.27 1.54 9.21
CA VAL A 68 -1.54 2.17 10.31
C VAL A 68 -1.91 1.52 11.64
N LYS A 69 -0.91 1.27 12.49
CA LYS A 69 -0.97 0.57 13.79
C LYS A 69 -1.07 -0.95 13.70
N THR A 70 -0.87 -1.56 12.55
CA THR A 70 -0.77 -3.02 12.45
C THR A 70 0.48 -3.54 13.16
N ALA A 71 1.61 -2.86 13.02
CA ALA A 71 2.86 -3.20 13.72
C ALA A 71 2.68 -3.24 15.25
N GLU A 72 1.92 -2.28 15.81
CA GLU A 72 1.58 -2.27 17.25
C GLU A 72 0.74 -3.51 17.64
N ALA A 73 -0.21 -3.90 16.81
CA ALA A 73 -1.02 -5.09 17.05
C ALA A 73 -0.17 -6.38 16.97
N ILE A 74 0.75 -6.47 16.01
CA ILE A 74 1.70 -7.59 15.89
C ILE A 74 2.62 -7.62 17.11
N GLN A 75 3.21 -6.49 17.51
CA GLN A 75 4.06 -6.40 18.68
C GLN A 75 3.32 -6.93 19.92
N ASN A 76 2.08 -6.50 20.15
CA ASN A 76 1.27 -6.98 21.25
C ASN A 76 1.05 -8.51 21.23
N ILE A 77 0.89 -9.10 20.05
CA ILE A 77 0.75 -10.56 19.90
C ILE A 77 2.06 -11.25 20.27
N LEU A 78 3.20 -10.74 19.81
CA LEU A 78 4.52 -11.32 20.01
C LEU A 78 4.95 -11.22 21.49
N ASP A 79 4.74 -10.08 22.13
CA ASP A 79 5.15 -9.82 23.51
C ASP A 79 4.32 -10.61 24.54
N ASN A 80 3.06 -10.92 24.21
CA ASN A 80 2.14 -11.62 25.12
C ASN A 80 2.36 -13.16 25.19
N THR A 81 3.36 -13.71 24.53
CA THR A 81 3.64 -15.16 24.57
C THR A 81 4.46 -15.62 25.78
N GLY A 82 5.11 -14.70 26.48
CA GLY A 82 5.82 -14.98 27.74
C GLY A 82 7.03 -15.90 27.61
N ASN A 83 7.57 -16.11 26.41
CA ASN A 83 8.72 -16.99 26.15
C ASN A 83 10.09 -16.33 26.38
N GLY A 84 10.12 -15.06 26.79
CA GLY A 84 11.35 -14.30 27.05
C GLY A 84 12.15 -13.89 25.81
N VAL A 85 11.58 -14.04 24.62
CA VAL A 85 12.16 -13.62 23.34
C VAL A 85 11.80 -12.17 23.07
N ASN A 86 12.76 -11.36 22.61
CA ASN A 86 12.51 -9.98 22.18
C ASN A 86 12.26 -9.92 20.68
N PHE A 87 11.26 -9.16 20.31
CA PHE A 87 10.88 -8.94 18.92
C PHE A 87 11.01 -7.46 18.54
N GLN A 88 11.63 -7.19 17.39
CA GLN A 88 11.64 -5.87 16.78
C GLN A 88 10.79 -5.91 15.52
N ILE A 89 9.79 -5.01 15.42
CA ILE A 89 8.90 -4.96 14.27
C ILE A 89 9.35 -3.83 13.35
N LEU A 90 9.53 -4.16 12.07
CA LEU A 90 9.79 -3.19 11.01
C LEU A 90 8.65 -3.19 10.00
N SER A 91 8.30 -2.03 9.49
CA SER A 91 7.44 -1.85 8.32
C SER A 91 8.30 -1.59 7.09
N ASN A 92 8.18 -2.43 6.07
CA ASN A 92 8.92 -2.30 4.81
C ASN A 92 7.97 -2.53 3.62
N PRO A 93 7.03 -1.61 3.36
CA PRO A 93 6.08 -1.75 2.27
C PRO A 93 6.78 -1.73 0.92
N GLU A 94 6.19 -2.42 -0.06
CA GLU A 94 6.63 -2.38 -1.46
C GLU A 94 5.92 -1.24 -2.22
N PHE A 95 6.60 -0.70 -3.25
CA PHE A 95 6.05 0.33 -4.15
C PHE A 95 6.13 -0.12 -5.61
N LEU A 96 5.94 -1.41 -5.84
CA LEU A 96 6.05 -2.03 -7.16
C LEU A 96 4.82 -1.71 -8.02
N ALA A 97 5.04 -1.50 -9.32
CA ALA A 97 3.96 -1.35 -10.28
C ALA A 97 3.70 -2.66 -11.03
N GLU A 98 2.44 -2.93 -11.34
CA GLU A 98 2.07 -4.08 -12.18
C GLU A 98 2.76 -3.98 -13.55
N GLY A 99 3.36 -5.07 -14.00
CA GLY A 99 4.11 -5.15 -15.26
C GLY A 99 5.59 -4.79 -15.15
N THR A 100 6.02 -4.04 -14.14
CA THR A 100 7.43 -3.65 -13.94
C THR A 100 8.02 -4.12 -12.61
N ALA A 101 7.29 -4.91 -11.83
CA ALA A 101 7.62 -5.27 -10.46
C ALA A 101 9.06 -5.80 -10.27
N MET A 102 9.56 -6.66 -11.18
CA MET A 102 10.92 -7.18 -11.09
C MET A 102 11.98 -6.09 -11.30
N ARG A 103 11.74 -5.16 -12.22
CA ARG A 103 12.60 -4.00 -12.44
C ARG A 103 12.57 -3.07 -11.24
N ASP A 104 11.37 -2.76 -10.74
CA ASP A 104 11.18 -1.85 -9.61
C ASP A 104 11.81 -2.42 -8.32
N LEU A 105 11.87 -3.75 -8.18
CA LEU A 105 12.58 -4.39 -7.08
C LEU A 105 14.11 -4.30 -7.23
N ALA A 106 14.62 -4.45 -8.45
CA ALA A 106 16.05 -4.38 -8.73
C ALA A 106 16.60 -2.94 -8.69
N VAL A 107 15.79 -1.97 -9.15
CA VAL A 107 16.16 -0.55 -9.19
C VAL A 107 14.97 0.27 -8.66
N PRO A 108 14.74 0.25 -7.36
CA PRO A 108 13.60 0.96 -6.78
C PRO A 108 13.82 2.48 -6.79
N ASP A 109 12.76 3.25 -7.02
CA ASP A 109 12.77 4.70 -6.79
C ASP A 109 13.09 5.01 -5.32
N ARG A 110 12.64 4.16 -4.42
CA ARG A 110 12.90 4.22 -2.97
C ARG A 110 12.64 2.90 -2.27
N VAL A 111 13.34 2.68 -1.18
CA VAL A 111 13.04 1.68 -0.16
C VAL A 111 12.63 2.41 1.11
N LEU A 112 11.51 2.04 1.72
CA LEU A 112 11.03 2.64 2.96
C LEU A 112 11.12 1.62 4.09
N ILE A 113 11.76 1.99 5.19
CA ILE A 113 11.94 1.17 6.38
C ILE A 113 11.45 1.96 7.59
N GLY A 114 10.37 1.50 8.20
CA GLY A 114 9.83 2.07 9.43
C GLY A 114 10.17 1.17 10.63
N GLY A 115 10.57 1.76 11.74
CA GLY A 115 10.86 1.01 12.95
C GLY A 115 10.90 1.90 14.20
N GLU A 116 11.22 1.30 15.35
CA GLU A 116 11.39 2.05 16.59
C GLU A 116 12.75 2.78 16.59
N MET A 117 12.69 4.10 16.51
CA MET A 117 13.88 4.96 16.33
C MET A 117 14.51 5.41 17.66
N LYS A 118 13.83 5.18 18.78
CA LYS A 118 14.26 5.73 20.09
C LYS A 118 15.09 4.73 20.90
N THR A 119 14.96 3.44 20.63
CA THR A 119 15.69 2.39 21.35
C THR A 119 16.89 1.91 20.53
N GLU A 120 17.95 1.50 21.19
CA GLU A 120 19.13 0.91 20.57
C GLU A 120 18.78 -0.36 19.77
N ALA A 121 17.93 -1.22 20.33
CA ALA A 121 17.46 -2.44 19.65
C ALA A 121 16.67 -2.14 18.38
N GLY A 122 15.79 -1.13 18.40
CA GLY A 122 15.05 -0.70 17.23
C GLY A 122 15.95 -0.10 16.15
N GLN A 123 16.92 0.73 16.53
CA GLN A 123 17.91 1.29 15.60
C GLN A 123 18.77 0.18 14.96
N HIS A 124 19.20 -0.81 15.76
CA HIS A 124 19.92 -1.97 15.26
C HIS A 124 19.09 -2.78 14.25
N ALA A 125 17.80 -3.00 14.54
CA ALA A 125 16.91 -3.72 13.64
C ALA A 125 16.71 -2.96 12.31
N ILE A 126 16.52 -1.64 12.36
CA ILE A 126 16.45 -0.78 11.17
C ILE A 126 17.74 -0.90 10.36
N GLN A 127 18.90 -0.77 11.03
CA GLN A 127 20.20 -0.83 10.36
C GLN A 127 20.45 -2.19 9.70
N ALA A 128 20.08 -3.28 10.34
CA ALA A 128 20.21 -4.63 9.78
C ALA A 128 19.43 -4.77 8.45
N LEU A 129 18.22 -4.20 8.37
CA LEU A 129 17.44 -4.22 7.12
C LEU A 129 17.99 -3.25 6.08
N VAL A 130 18.50 -2.08 6.49
CA VAL A 130 19.19 -1.12 5.61
C VAL A 130 20.38 -1.80 4.94
N GLU A 131 21.21 -2.53 5.68
CA GLU A 131 22.38 -3.23 5.14
C GLU A 131 22.03 -4.27 4.09
N ILE A 132 20.90 -4.99 4.27
CA ILE A 132 20.42 -5.93 3.26
C ILE A 132 20.13 -5.17 1.95
N TYR A 133 19.35 -4.08 2.00
CA TYR A 133 19.01 -3.32 0.79
C TYR A 133 20.19 -2.59 0.20
N ALA A 134 21.12 -2.09 1.00
CA ALA A 134 22.34 -1.38 0.55
C ALA A 134 23.26 -2.25 -0.31
N ALA A 135 23.08 -3.59 -0.32
CA ALA A 135 23.78 -4.48 -1.22
C ALA A 135 23.51 -4.22 -2.72
N TRP A 136 22.36 -3.60 -3.06
CA TRP A 136 22.02 -3.28 -4.46
C TRP A 136 21.28 -1.96 -4.66
N VAL A 137 20.84 -1.29 -3.60
CA VAL A 137 20.12 0.00 -3.64
C VAL A 137 21.03 1.11 -3.12
N PRO A 138 21.18 2.24 -3.85
CA PRO A 138 21.90 3.40 -3.35
C PRO A 138 21.35 3.90 -2.02
N GLN A 139 22.22 4.29 -1.10
CA GLN A 139 21.83 4.62 0.27
C GLN A 139 20.89 5.85 0.36
N ASP A 140 21.02 6.79 -0.55
CA ASP A 140 20.13 7.96 -0.67
C ASP A 140 18.71 7.60 -1.15
N HIS A 141 18.51 6.40 -1.65
CA HIS A 141 17.19 5.83 -1.97
C HIS A 141 16.58 5.02 -0.81
N ILE A 142 17.29 4.82 0.30
CA ILE A 142 16.79 4.10 1.47
C ILE A 142 16.35 5.12 2.53
N LEU A 143 15.04 5.19 2.77
CA LEU A 143 14.43 6.11 3.72
C LEU A 143 14.06 5.37 5.00
N THR A 144 14.45 5.93 6.14
CA THR A 144 14.08 5.42 7.47
C THR A 144 13.10 6.35 8.16
N THR A 145 12.07 5.78 8.78
CA THR A 145 11.01 6.55 9.47
C THR A 145 10.54 5.81 10.72
N ASN A 146 9.64 6.42 11.50
CA ASN A 146 8.90 5.64 12.46
C ASN A 146 7.94 4.65 11.75
N VAL A 147 7.56 3.59 12.44
CA VAL A 147 6.77 2.48 11.86
C VAL A 147 5.43 2.94 11.31
N TRP A 148 4.71 3.82 12.01
CA TRP A 148 3.38 4.28 11.59
C TRP A 148 3.42 5.18 10.35
N SER A 149 4.46 6.01 10.22
CA SER A 149 4.68 6.80 9.01
C SER A 149 4.95 5.91 7.79
N SER A 150 5.69 4.83 7.97
CA SER A 150 5.96 3.85 6.93
C SER A 150 4.67 3.16 6.46
N GLU A 151 3.87 2.62 7.39
CA GLU A 151 2.58 2.00 7.08
C GLU A 151 1.64 2.96 6.34
N LEU A 152 1.50 4.20 6.84
CA LEU A 152 0.64 5.21 6.20
C LEU A 152 1.14 5.61 4.81
N SER A 153 2.44 5.69 4.60
CA SER A 153 3.04 6.13 3.33
C SER A 153 2.64 5.26 2.15
N LYS A 154 2.51 3.95 2.35
CA LYS A 154 2.07 3.04 1.28
C LYS A 154 0.64 3.31 0.85
N LEU A 155 -0.29 3.40 1.81
CA LEU A 155 -1.69 3.71 1.52
C LEU A 155 -1.83 5.09 0.85
N THR A 156 -1.10 6.08 1.37
CA THR A 156 -1.10 7.44 0.85
C THR A 156 -0.56 7.49 -0.58
N ALA A 157 0.53 6.80 -0.89
CA ALA A 157 1.08 6.76 -2.24
C ALA A 157 0.05 6.23 -3.26
N ASN A 158 -0.60 5.12 -2.96
CA ASN A 158 -1.64 4.55 -3.82
C ASN A 158 -2.86 5.47 -3.93
N ALA A 159 -3.26 6.13 -2.84
CA ALA A 159 -4.36 7.09 -2.85
C ALA A 159 -4.05 8.32 -3.75
N PHE A 160 -2.84 8.87 -3.68
CA PHE A 160 -2.42 9.99 -4.54
C PHE A 160 -2.37 9.59 -6.03
N LEU A 161 -1.87 8.41 -6.35
CA LEU A 161 -1.87 7.93 -7.74
C LEU A 161 -3.30 7.78 -8.28
N ALA A 162 -4.19 7.18 -7.52
CA ALA A 162 -5.59 7.03 -7.89
C ALA A 162 -6.32 8.39 -7.97
N GLN A 163 -6.03 9.32 -7.07
CA GLN A 163 -6.57 10.68 -7.10
C GLN A 163 -6.18 11.41 -8.40
N ARG A 164 -4.93 11.29 -8.86
CA ARG A 164 -4.50 11.89 -10.13
C ARG A 164 -5.31 11.37 -11.32
N VAL A 165 -5.56 10.04 -11.36
CA VAL A 165 -6.42 9.44 -12.40
C VAL A 165 -7.86 9.94 -12.28
N SER A 166 -8.44 10.01 -11.08
CA SER A 166 -9.78 10.55 -10.88
C SER A 166 -9.88 12.02 -11.26
N SER A 167 -8.87 12.82 -10.92
CA SER A 167 -8.84 14.25 -11.22
C SER A 167 -8.83 14.49 -12.72
N ILE A 168 -7.95 13.83 -13.49
CA ILE A 168 -7.90 14.03 -14.93
C ILE A 168 -9.18 13.49 -15.63
N ASN A 169 -9.76 12.41 -15.10
CA ASN A 169 -11.03 11.88 -15.61
C ASN A 169 -12.21 12.83 -15.36
N SER A 170 -12.27 13.50 -14.20
CA SER A 170 -13.29 14.51 -13.94
C SER A 170 -13.21 15.68 -14.92
N LEU A 171 -12.00 16.13 -15.24
CA LEU A 171 -11.76 17.20 -16.21
C LEU A 171 -12.06 16.76 -17.65
N SER A 172 -11.94 15.47 -17.97
CA SER A 172 -12.29 14.95 -19.30
C SER A 172 -13.76 15.17 -19.64
N GLU A 173 -14.65 15.03 -18.66
CA GLU A 173 -16.09 15.32 -18.84
C GLU A 173 -16.35 16.81 -19.08
N LEU A 174 -15.65 17.69 -18.35
CA LEU A 174 -15.72 19.14 -18.57
C LEU A 174 -15.19 19.53 -19.97
N CYS A 175 -14.10 18.89 -20.42
CA CYS A 175 -13.58 19.11 -21.76
C CYS A 175 -14.61 18.73 -22.85
N GLU A 176 -15.27 17.57 -22.68
CA GLU A 176 -16.34 17.16 -23.62
C GLU A 176 -17.50 18.16 -23.68
N ALA A 177 -17.89 18.73 -22.53
CA ALA A 177 -18.96 19.70 -22.45
C ALA A 177 -18.59 21.08 -23.02
N THR A 178 -17.32 21.44 -23.04
CA THR A 178 -16.82 22.76 -23.47
C THR A 178 -16.16 22.76 -24.85
N GLY A 179 -15.89 21.57 -25.41
CA GLY A 179 -15.14 21.44 -26.68
C GLY A 179 -13.61 21.51 -26.49
N ALA A 180 -13.11 21.53 -25.25
CA ALA A 180 -11.69 21.44 -24.97
C ALA A 180 -11.16 20.01 -25.19
N ASN A 181 -9.83 19.87 -25.37
CA ASN A 181 -9.17 18.59 -25.55
C ASN A 181 -8.42 18.20 -24.29
N ILE A 182 -8.83 17.11 -23.64
CA ILE A 182 -8.22 16.67 -22.39
C ILE A 182 -6.73 16.32 -22.52
N ASN A 183 -6.28 15.82 -23.68
CA ASN A 183 -4.88 15.51 -23.90
C ASN A 183 -4.01 16.76 -23.95
N GLU A 184 -4.53 17.86 -24.53
CA GLU A 184 -3.85 19.15 -24.54
C GLU A 184 -3.79 19.75 -23.13
N VAL A 185 -4.89 19.69 -22.39
CA VAL A 185 -4.94 20.11 -20.97
C VAL A 185 -3.96 19.33 -20.15
N ALA A 186 -3.98 17.98 -20.24
CA ALA A 186 -3.06 17.11 -19.49
C ALA A 186 -1.58 17.39 -19.83
N LYS A 187 -1.28 17.62 -21.13
CA LYS A 187 0.06 17.99 -21.57
C LYS A 187 0.49 19.33 -20.98
N ALA A 188 -0.37 20.34 -21.06
CA ALA A 188 -0.06 21.68 -20.57
C ALA A 188 0.21 21.70 -19.05
N ILE A 189 -0.67 21.10 -18.24
CA ILE A 189 -0.48 21.04 -16.78
C ILE A 189 0.68 20.12 -16.39
N GLY A 190 0.91 19.05 -17.15
CA GLY A 190 2.01 18.10 -16.91
C GLY A 190 3.41 18.67 -17.16
N MET A 191 3.53 19.80 -17.88
CA MET A 191 4.78 20.54 -18.06
C MET A 191 5.18 21.34 -16.82
N ASP A 192 4.26 21.63 -15.91
CA ASP A 192 4.60 22.21 -14.61
C ASP A 192 5.34 21.17 -13.77
N SER A 193 6.60 21.44 -13.39
CA SER A 193 7.44 20.51 -12.62
C SER A 193 6.86 20.14 -11.26
N ARG A 194 5.97 20.98 -10.69
CA ARG A 194 5.26 20.71 -9.42
C ARG A 194 4.17 19.66 -9.59
N ILE A 195 3.62 19.52 -10.80
CA ILE A 195 2.59 18.55 -11.15
C ILE A 195 3.23 17.32 -11.79
N GLY A 196 4.00 17.49 -12.86
CA GLY A 196 4.59 16.42 -13.66
C GLY A 196 3.59 15.64 -14.51
N PRO A 197 4.03 14.94 -15.54
CA PRO A 197 3.15 14.34 -16.57
C PRO A 197 2.56 12.98 -16.19
N LYS A 198 3.07 12.32 -15.14
CA LYS A 198 2.69 10.95 -14.80
C LYS A 198 1.26 10.90 -14.23
N PHE A 199 0.48 9.87 -14.59
CA PHE A 199 -0.90 9.64 -14.12
C PHE A 199 -1.90 10.74 -14.50
N LEU A 200 -1.66 11.44 -15.61
CA LEU A 200 -2.58 12.46 -16.18
C LEU A 200 -3.22 12.00 -17.48
N GLN A 201 -3.28 10.72 -17.75
CA GLN A 201 -3.94 10.18 -18.93
C GLN A 201 -5.40 9.84 -18.60
N ALA A 202 -6.34 10.56 -19.24
CA ALA A 202 -7.76 10.27 -19.07
C ALA A 202 -8.11 8.90 -19.69
N SER A 203 -8.97 8.16 -19.00
CA SER A 203 -9.34 6.80 -19.37
C SER A 203 -10.69 6.41 -18.78
N VAL A 204 -11.05 5.12 -18.89
CA VAL A 204 -12.26 4.53 -18.27
C VAL A 204 -12.25 4.59 -16.75
N GLY A 205 -11.13 4.91 -16.14
CA GLY A 205 -10.89 4.93 -14.71
C GLY A 205 -9.79 3.94 -14.30
N PHE A 206 -9.48 3.90 -13.02
CA PHE A 206 -8.59 2.88 -12.47
C PHE A 206 -9.37 1.63 -12.08
N GLY A 207 -8.70 0.48 -12.20
CA GLY A 207 -9.17 -0.82 -11.75
C GLY A 207 -8.16 -1.45 -10.81
N GLY A 208 -8.16 -2.78 -10.79
CA GLY A 208 -7.25 -3.58 -9.98
C GLY A 208 -7.65 -3.63 -8.50
N SER A 209 -6.98 -4.51 -7.77
CA SER A 209 -7.27 -4.76 -6.35
C SER A 209 -6.63 -3.76 -5.40
N CYS A 210 -5.61 -3.00 -5.85
CA CYS A 210 -4.80 -2.16 -4.94
C CYS A 210 -5.41 -0.79 -4.68
N PHE A 211 -5.66 0.01 -5.71
CA PHE A 211 -6.09 1.41 -5.53
C PHE A 211 -7.40 1.53 -4.76
N GLN A 212 -8.42 0.81 -5.19
CA GLN A 212 -9.73 0.86 -4.52
C GLN A 212 -9.66 0.36 -3.09
N LYS A 213 -8.98 -0.77 -2.87
CA LYS A 213 -8.81 -1.37 -1.54
C LYS A 213 -8.10 -0.40 -0.58
N ASP A 214 -7.00 0.18 -1.02
CA ASP A 214 -6.17 1.03 -0.17
C ASP A 214 -6.85 2.36 0.16
N ILE A 215 -7.58 2.96 -0.80
CA ILE A 215 -8.38 4.17 -0.53
C ILE A 215 -9.51 3.86 0.44
N LEU A 216 -10.27 2.78 0.24
CA LEU A 216 -11.35 2.41 1.15
C LEU A 216 -10.84 2.12 2.56
N ASN A 217 -9.66 1.52 2.68
CA ASN A 217 -9.00 1.31 3.96
C ASN A 217 -8.59 2.65 4.61
N LEU A 218 -8.04 3.59 3.83
CA LEU A 218 -7.73 4.94 4.31
C LEU A 218 -8.98 5.68 4.79
N VAL A 219 -10.08 5.60 4.04
CA VAL A 219 -11.39 6.17 4.42
C VAL A 219 -11.88 5.56 5.73
N TYR A 220 -11.82 4.23 5.87
CA TYR A 220 -12.23 3.56 7.10
C TYR A 220 -11.38 3.98 8.31
N ILE A 221 -10.06 4.08 8.15
CA ILE A 221 -9.16 4.56 9.21
C ILE A 221 -9.55 5.97 9.62
N ALA A 222 -9.75 6.89 8.68
CA ALA A 222 -10.16 8.27 8.96
C ALA A 222 -11.50 8.32 9.72
N GLN A 223 -12.50 7.55 9.29
CA GLN A 223 -13.80 7.44 9.99
C GLN A 223 -13.63 6.90 11.40
N SER A 224 -12.81 5.86 11.59
CA SER A 224 -12.59 5.26 12.91
C SER A 224 -11.92 6.20 13.91
N LEU A 225 -11.21 7.21 13.40
CA LEU A 225 -10.59 8.27 14.18
C LEU A 225 -11.46 9.53 14.33
N GLY A 226 -12.68 9.52 13.79
CA GLY A 226 -13.58 10.67 13.82
C GLY A 226 -13.20 11.80 12.85
N LEU A 227 -12.35 11.52 11.85
CA LEU A 227 -11.89 12.49 10.86
C LEU A 227 -12.79 12.46 9.61
N GLN A 228 -14.04 12.88 9.76
CA GLN A 228 -15.06 12.70 8.71
C GLN A 228 -14.73 13.46 7.43
N GLU A 229 -14.25 14.69 7.50
CA GLU A 229 -13.88 15.51 6.33
C GLU A 229 -12.75 14.87 5.53
N VAL A 230 -11.78 14.24 6.22
CA VAL A 230 -10.69 13.50 5.57
C VAL A 230 -11.23 12.25 4.88
N ALA A 231 -12.13 11.52 5.54
CA ALA A 231 -12.78 10.36 4.97
C ALA A 231 -13.59 10.72 3.72
N ASP A 232 -14.39 11.77 3.78
CA ASP A 232 -15.22 12.24 2.67
C ASP A 232 -14.38 12.67 1.48
N TYR A 233 -13.28 13.39 1.74
CA TYR A 233 -12.35 13.81 0.68
C TYR A 233 -11.80 12.61 -0.10
N TRP A 234 -11.25 11.61 0.58
CA TRP A 234 -10.69 10.44 -0.09
C TRP A 234 -11.77 9.54 -0.70
N HIS A 235 -12.96 9.48 -0.12
CA HIS A 235 -14.07 8.72 -0.69
C HIS A 235 -14.54 9.28 -2.02
N GLN A 236 -14.44 10.61 -2.23
CA GLN A 236 -14.77 11.22 -3.54
C GLN A 236 -13.92 10.66 -4.68
N VAL A 237 -12.70 10.23 -4.44
CA VAL A 237 -11.85 9.58 -5.46
C VAL A 237 -12.52 8.29 -5.99
N ILE A 238 -13.11 7.49 -5.10
CA ILE A 238 -13.86 6.27 -5.47
C ILE A 238 -15.15 6.61 -6.19
N LEU A 239 -15.91 7.58 -5.68
CA LEU A 239 -17.17 7.99 -6.28
C LEU A 239 -16.97 8.54 -7.69
N MET A 240 -15.94 9.37 -7.89
CA MET A 240 -15.58 9.90 -9.22
C MET A 240 -15.12 8.79 -10.16
N ASN A 241 -14.37 7.81 -9.70
CA ASN A 241 -13.96 6.67 -10.50
C ASN A 241 -15.17 5.82 -10.93
N ASN A 242 -16.14 5.60 -10.05
CA ASN A 242 -17.39 4.90 -10.38
C ASN A 242 -18.25 5.69 -11.38
N HIS A 243 -18.33 7.01 -11.21
CA HIS A 243 -19.00 7.89 -12.16
C HIS A 243 -18.37 7.77 -13.55
N GLN A 244 -17.05 7.86 -13.67
CA GLN A 244 -16.31 7.74 -14.92
C GLN A 244 -16.57 6.39 -15.62
N ARG A 245 -16.52 5.28 -14.88
CA ARG A 245 -16.82 3.95 -15.43
C ARG A 245 -18.24 3.85 -15.98
N ASN A 246 -19.22 4.37 -15.22
CA ASN A 246 -20.62 4.36 -15.63
C ASN A 246 -20.85 5.26 -16.85
N ARG A 247 -20.21 6.43 -16.89
CA ARG A 247 -20.26 7.34 -18.03
C ARG A 247 -19.71 6.67 -19.29
N PHE A 248 -18.56 6.01 -19.20
CA PHE A 248 -17.96 5.30 -20.31
C PHE A 248 -18.87 4.18 -20.83
N ALA A 249 -19.45 3.37 -19.93
CA ALA A 249 -20.40 2.33 -20.30
C ALA A 249 -21.64 2.90 -21.02
N LYS A 250 -22.20 4.01 -20.52
CA LYS A 250 -23.32 4.71 -21.17
C LYS A 250 -22.94 5.23 -22.56
N ASN A 251 -21.73 5.76 -22.74
CA ASN A 251 -21.26 6.23 -24.03
C ASN A 251 -21.13 5.09 -25.06
N ILE A 252 -20.64 3.92 -24.63
CA ILE A 252 -20.61 2.71 -25.48
C ILE A 252 -22.03 2.34 -25.92
N ILE A 253 -22.96 2.24 -24.98
CA ILE A 253 -24.35 1.90 -25.28
C ILE A 253 -24.96 2.92 -26.27
N LYS A 254 -24.80 4.21 -26.01
CA LYS A 254 -25.29 5.27 -26.87
C LYS A 254 -24.70 5.17 -28.27
N THR A 255 -23.42 4.93 -28.43
CA THR A 255 -22.76 4.85 -29.74
C THR A 255 -23.17 3.60 -30.51
N LEU A 256 -23.32 2.45 -29.83
CA LEU A 256 -23.65 1.19 -30.50
C LEU A 256 -25.15 1.01 -30.80
N TYR A 257 -26.03 1.57 -29.97
CA TYR A 257 -27.47 1.29 -30.06
C TYR A 257 -28.33 2.52 -30.51
N ASN A 258 -27.79 3.73 -30.50
CA ASN A 258 -28.50 4.92 -31.04
C ASN A 258 -28.31 5.14 -32.56
N THR A 259 -27.81 4.13 -33.27
CA THR A 259 -27.75 4.18 -34.75
C THR A 259 -29.03 3.68 -35.40
N VAL A 260 -30.13 3.54 -34.65
CA VAL A 260 -31.45 3.15 -35.14
C VAL A 260 -32.47 4.17 -34.65
N SER A 261 -32.51 5.30 -35.31
CA SER A 261 -33.70 6.15 -35.42
C SER A 261 -33.65 6.98 -36.70
#